data_a45bc30f713e911ae70f9e9954280910
#
_entry.id   a45bc30f713e911ae70f9e9954280910
#
_cell.length_a   1.000
_cell.length_b   1.000
_cell.length_c   1.000
_cell.angle_alpha   90.00
_cell.angle_beta   90.00
_cell.angle_gamma   90.00
#
_symmetry.space_group_name_H-M   'P 1'
#
loop_
_entity.id
_entity.type
_entity.pdbx_description
1 polymer ?
#
loop_
_entity_poly.entity_id
_entity_poly.type
_entity_poly.pdbx_seq_one_letter_code
_entity_poly.pdbx_strand_id
1 'polypeptide(L)'
;MARVGPPLDRADERPEVFAMSPHPDGSTASRCGPTPSGFPVADRPWSVETHGIDVVPDGDRHGKPTDLLWLWSAANLGVIGIVYGAVVATLGLDLLQAVAVTVVGTAGSFLLVGVLGIAGQRGGEPMLALSRRLFGASGNVGPSLVSWVSLVGWETVTAIVAADALLAIVPSLTHGPAGRWSAVVALAVTTGLSLAVGRLGHATIIVVQRAVAWIFGIATLALVGDLAFRADWARAAARHPAPFGAVVAAASVVIASAGLSWVNVSADYTRYLPRGARGRAIVGWTTLGASTPLVVLVVLGYVLSSPTSTLASSPNPVEALRSGFPGWAVVPYLSVAVVGLLAQMVMGLYSSGLNLLVLGIRVRRSRTVLIDALVVLSVGGWFMVAPHDFLGSFVSFVELLACPLATWAAVFLVDMLFGGSRDEPRTAWPAGGSWAVGTAVGLLFTASPLFTGPLARGIFVGSSLGYFAGFLVSAALFAAVRAGTVVRRGREATTTRRSVSGELPPR
;
A
#
# COMPACT_ATOMS: atom_id res chain seq x y z
N MET A 1 -20.69 63.96 -42.99
CA MET A 1 -22.11 64.13 -42.67
C MET A 1 -22.32 63.29 -41.37
N ALA A 2 -22.28 63.96 -40.21
CA ALA A 2 -23.38 64.42 -39.39
C ALA A 2 -24.20 63.23 -38.84
N ARG A 3 -24.37 62.98 -37.55
CA ARG A 3 -24.67 63.92 -36.43
C ARG A 3 -24.30 63.30 -35.10
N VAL A 4 -23.88 64.17 -34.23
CA VAL A 4 -23.70 64.08 -32.80
C VAL A 4 -25.08 64.18 -32.11
N GLY A 5 -25.25 63.39 -30.98
CA GLY A 5 -26.35 63.62 -30.04
C GLY A 5 -25.86 63.30 -28.62
N PRO A 6 -26.32 64.00 -27.58
CA PRO A 6 -25.54 64.27 -26.36
C PRO A 6 -25.79 63.35 -25.20
N PRO A 7 -25.07 63.57 -24.06
CA PRO A 7 -25.05 62.63 -22.90
C PRO A 7 -26.17 62.89 -21.89
N LEU A 8 -26.63 61.87 -21.19
CA LEU A 8 -27.54 61.97 -20.03
C LEU A 8 -26.91 61.44 -18.77
N ASP A 9 -26.99 62.23 -17.87
CA ASP A 9 -26.84 62.53 -16.48
C ASP A 9 -26.84 61.34 -15.49
N ARG A 10 -26.03 61.52 -14.46
CA ARG A 10 -25.95 60.73 -13.25
C ARG A 10 -27.13 60.99 -12.34
N ALA A 11 -27.73 59.94 -11.78
CA ALA A 11 -28.52 60.02 -10.57
C ALA A 11 -28.06 58.94 -9.55
N ASP A 12 -27.70 59.48 -8.44
CA ASP A 12 -27.30 58.89 -7.16
C ASP A 12 -28.49 58.12 -6.55
N GLU A 13 -28.32 56.81 -6.20
CA GLU A 13 -29.25 56.14 -5.29
C GLU A 13 -28.50 55.28 -4.27
N ARG A 14 -28.61 55.68 -3.01
CA ARG A 14 -28.12 54.99 -1.84
C ARG A 14 -29.05 53.82 -1.49
N PRO A 15 -28.56 52.69 -0.91
CA PRO A 15 -29.42 51.60 -0.50
C PRO A 15 -30.12 51.89 0.80
N GLU A 16 -31.44 51.66 0.82
CA GLU A 16 -32.31 51.69 1.99
C GLU A 16 -32.06 50.50 2.94
N VAL A 17 -31.94 50.84 4.20
CA VAL A 17 -31.90 49.93 5.34
C VAL A 17 -33.32 49.40 5.59
N PHE A 18 -33.59 48.12 5.39
CA PHE A 18 -34.81 47.47 5.79
C PHE A 18 -34.71 46.96 7.22
N ALA A 19 -35.51 47.54 8.08
CA ALA A 19 -35.71 47.19 9.48
C ALA A 19 -36.40 45.81 9.63
N MET A 20 -35.88 44.97 10.53
CA MET A 20 -36.53 43.75 10.99
C MET A 20 -37.76 44.06 11.83
N SER A 21 -38.92 43.44 11.50
CA SER A 21 -40.05 43.26 12.38
C SER A 21 -40.15 41.79 12.78
N PRO A 22 -40.46 41.50 14.05
CA PRO A 22 -40.58 40.14 14.55
C PRO A 22 -42.00 39.60 14.32
N HIS A 23 -42.09 38.35 13.83
CA HIS A 23 -43.35 37.58 13.92
C HIS A 23 -43.14 36.27 14.68
N PRO A 24 -44.12 35.87 15.47
CA PRO A 24 -44.01 34.77 16.43
C PRO A 24 -44.54 33.44 15.89
N ASP A 25 -44.06 32.40 16.55
CA ASP A 25 -44.72 31.12 16.80
C ASP A 25 -44.99 30.13 15.65
N GLY A 26 -44.48 28.99 15.90
CA GLY A 26 -45.26 27.78 15.65
C GLY A 26 -44.60 26.70 14.81
N SER A 27 -43.86 25.85 15.50
CA SER A 27 -43.89 24.38 15.33
C SER A 27 -43.56 23.76 13.95
N THR A 28 -42.80 22.85 14.13
CA THR A 28 -42.48 21.55 13.52
C THR A 28 -41.05 21.45 13.04
N ALA A 29 -40.14 21.35 14.02
CA ALA A 29 -38.90 20.66 13.78
C ALA A 29 -39.26 19.20 13.42
N SER A 30 -39.25 18.89 12.14
CA SER A 30 -39.23 17.51 11.63
C SER A 30 -38.00 16.85 12.25
N ARG A 31 -38.19 16.09 13.30
CA ARG A 31 -37.19 15.14 13.82
C ARG A 31 -36.91 14.16 12.70
N CYS A 32 -35.89 14.42 11.91
CA CYS A 32 -35.26 13.40 11.11
C CYS A 32 -34.74 12.36 12.09
N GLY A 33 -35.45 11.27 12.22
CA GLY A 33 -35.01 10.13 13.03
C GLY A 33 -33.66 9.63 12.51
N PRO A 34 -32.82 9.01 13.35
CA PRO A 34 -31.53 8.48 12.93
C PRO A 34 -31.76 7.46 11.81
N THR A 35 -31.16 7.72 10.67
CA THR A 35 -31.09 6.77 9.55
C THR A 35 -30.48 5.44 10.03
N PRO A 36 -31.07 4.27 9.71
CA PRO A 36 -30.68 2.97 10.28
C PRO A 36 -29.31 2.43 9.86
N SER A 37 -28.59 3.06 8.94
CA SER A 37 -27.24 2.65 8.54
C SER A 37 -26.22 3.60 9.16
N GLY A 38 -25.37 3.11 10.07
CA GLY A 38 -24.34 3.88 10.75
C GLY A 38 -23.22 4.44 9.84
N PHE A 39 -23.48 4.62 8.54
CA PHE A 39 -22.57 5.22 7.56
C PHE A 39 -23.09 6.56 7.08
N PRO A 40 -22.24 7.59 6.98
CA PRO A 40 -22.56 8.86 6.35
C PRO A 40 -23.00 8.69 4.90
N VAL A 41 -23.72 9.66 4.34
CA VAL A 41 -24.26 9.56 2.96
C VAL A 41 -23.17 9.45 1.91
N ALA A 42 -21.97 9.98 2.20
CA ALA A 42 -20.85 10.07 1.26
C ALA A 42 -20.01 8.79 1.12
N ASP A 43 -20.01 7.88 2.11
CA ASP A 43 -19.28 6.60 2.06
C ASP A 43 -20.13 5.47 2.65
N ARG A 44 -20.95 4.85 1.80
CA ARG A 44 -21.81 3.72 2.15
C ARG A 44 -21.35 2.46 1.39
N PRO A 45 -21.47 1.27 2.00
CA PRO A 45 -21.26 0.04 1.25
C PRO A 45 -22.14 0.01 -0.01
N TRP A 46 -21.56 -0.50 -1.08
CA TRP A 46 -22.19 -0.65 -2.42
C TRP A 46 -22.52 0.68 -3.13
N SER A 47 -22.00 1.79 -2.65
CA SER A 47 -22.09 3.09 -3.30
C SER A 47 -20.70 3.56 -3.77
N VAL A 48 -20.67 4.41 -4.80
CA VAL A 48 -19.41 4.98 -5.29
C VAL A 48 -18.95 6.09 -4.35
N GLU A 49 -17.74 5.96 -3.82
CA GLU A 49 -17.11 6.96 -2.97
C GLU A 49 -16.87 8.29 -3.73
N THR A 50 -17.18 9.40 -3.07
CA THR A 50 -17.12 10.73 -3.66
C THR A 50 -15.97 11.61 -3.17
N HIS A 51 -15.36 11.31 -2.01
CA HIS A 51 -14.32 12.17 -1.40
C HIS A 51 -13.03 12.27 -2.23
N GLY A 52 -12.70 11.25 -3.03
CA GLY A 52 -11.46 11.25 -3.81
C GLY A 52 -10.23 11.48 -2.92
N ILE A 53 -9.45 12.53 -3.19
CA ILE A 53 -8.26 12.90 -2.41
C ILE A 53 -8.51 14.00 -1.38
N ASP A 54 -9.74 14.49 -1.26
CA ASP A 54 -10.10 15.53 -0.31
C ASP A 54 -10.09 15.03 1.14
N VAL A 55 -10.00 15.97 2.08
CA VAL A 55 -10.07 15.67 3.51
C VAL A 55 -11.44 15.10 3.85
N VAL A 56 -11.49 13.93 4.47
CA VAL A 56 -12.72 13.35 5.02
C VAL A 56 -13.15 14.18 6.22
N PRO A 57 -14.35 14.82 6.19
CA PRO A 57 -14.89 15.57 7.33
C PRO A 57 -15.08 14.69 8.56
N ASP A 58 -15.00 15.26 9.76
CA ASP A 58 -15.11 14.47 10.99
C ASP A 58 -16.47 13.78 11.12
N GLY A 59 -17.55 14.37 10.58
CA GLY A 59 -18.88 13.74 10.55
C GLY A 59 -18.99 12.53 9.63
N ASP A 60 -18.11 12.40 8.65
CA ASP A 60 -18.07 11.28 7.70
C ASP A 60 -17.06 10.20 8.11
N ARG A 61 -16.32 10.42 9.21
CA ARG A 61 -15.36 9.45 9.73
C ARG A 61 -16.05 8.36 10.50
N HIS A 62 -15.85 7.15 10.07
CA HIS A 62 -16.47 5.95 10.62
C HIS A 62 -15.45 4.81 10.71
N GLY A 63 -15.88 3.66 11.20
CA GLY A 63 -15.02 2.48 11.31
C GLY A 63 -14.32 2.37 12.65
N LYS A 64 -13.68 1.25 12.84
CA LYS A 64 -12.97 0.88 14.07
C LYS A 64 -11.55 0.45 13.71
N PRO A 65 -10.54 0.69 14.56
CA PRO A 65 -9.20 0.19 14.33
C PRO A 65 -9.13 -1.33 14.07
N THR A 66 -10.08 -2.11 14.64
CA THR A 66 -10.20 -3.56 14.40
C THR A 66 -10.56 -3.92 12.96
N ASP A 67 -11.11 -2.98 12.18
CA ASP A 67 -11.40 -3.22 10.76
C ASP A 67 -10.11 -3.43 9.96
N LEU A 68 -9.00 -2.82 10.42
CA LEU A 68 -7.67 -3.00 9.85
C LEU A 68 -7.15 -4.43 9.98
N LEU A 69 -7.54 -5.16 11.06
CA LEU A 69 -7.21 -6.58 11.19
C LEU A 69 -7.74 -7.37 9.99
N TRP A 70 -9.03 -7.22 9.70
CA TRP A 70 -9.69 -7.96 8.63
C TRP A 70 -9.22 -7.52 7.23
N LEU A 71 -9.05 -6.20 7.06
CA LEU A 71 -8.55 -5.61 5.82
C LEU A 71 -7.18 -6.20 5.45
N TRP A 72 -6.22 -6.11 6.35
CA TRP A 72 -4.87 -6.56 6.12
C TRP A 72 -4.73 -8.08 6.11
N SER A 73 -5.58 -8.81 6.88
CA SER A 73 -5.60 -10.28 6.81
C SER A 73 -6.03 -10.76 5.43
N ALA A 74 -7.13 -10.23 4.89
CA ALA A 74 -7.62 -10.61 3.57
C ALA A 74 -6.60 -10.32 2.46
N ALA A 75 -5.90 -9.18 2.53
CA ALA A 75 -4.86 -8.82 1.57
C ALA A 75 -3.64 -9.76 1.57
N ASN A 76 -3.41 -10.50 2.65
CA ASN A 76 -2.24 -11.36 2.83
C ASN A 76 -2.60 -12.87 2.90
N LEU A 77 -3.85 -13.25 2.60
CA LEU A 77 -4.29 -14.65 2.51
C LEU A 77 -4.00 -15.29 1.13
N GLY A 78 -3.17 -14.69 0.31
CA GLY A 78 -2.89 -15.16 -1.04
C GLY A 78 -1.79 -16.23 -1.12
N VAL A 79 -1.82 -17.02 -2.19
CA VAL A 79 -0.81 -18.04 -2.54
C VAL A 79 0.62 -17.48 -2.62
N ILE A 80 0.78 -16.20 -2.87
CA ILE A 80 2.08 -15.51 -2.98
C ILE A 80 2.89 -15.68 -1.69
N GLY A 81 2.26 -15.75 -0.51
CA GLY A 81 2.95 -16.03 0.74
C GLY A 81 3.70 -17.37 0.74
N ILE A 82 3.12 -18.42 0.15
CA ILE A 82 3.78 -19.73 0.00
C ILE A 82 4.97 -19.62 -0.97
N VAL A 83 4.83 -18.85 -2.05
CA VAL A 83 5.93 -18.60 -3.00
C VAL A 83 7.09 -17.88 -2.31
N TYR A 84 6.82 -16.89 -1.46
CA TYR A 84 7.88 -16.24 -0.68
C TYR A 84 8.62 -17.24 0.23
N GLY A 85 7.89 -18.17 0.85
CA GLY A 85 8.49 -19.23 1.64
C GLY A 85 9.42 -20.14 0.82
N ALA A 86 9.03 -20.45 -0.41
CA ALA A 86 9.87 -21.19 -1.32
C ALA A 86 11.15 -20.42 -1.69
N VAL A 87 11.03 -19.11 -1.96
CA VAL A 87 12.21 -18.24 -2.20
C VAL A 87 13.14 -18.22 -0.98
N VAL A 88 12.61 -18.07 0.23
CA VAL A 88 13.40 -18.13 1.47
C VAL A 88 14.14 -19.47 1.60
N ALA A 89 13.50 -20.57 1.20
CA ALA A 89 14.11 -21.90 1.23
C ALA A 89 15.30 -22.05 0.27
N THR A 90 15.30 -21.35 -0.88
CA THR A 90 16.44 -21.38 -1.83
C THR A 90 17.70 -20.69 -1.31
N LEU A 91 17.55 -19.82 -0.31
CA LEU A 91 18.67 -19.11 0.33
C LEU A 91 19.39 -19.97 1.37
N GLY A 92 18.93 -21.21 1.58
CA GLY A 92 19.62 -22.22 2.40
C GLY A 92 19.50 -22.03 3.91
N LEU A 93 18.57 -21.21 4.40
CA LEU A 93 18.33 -20.99 5.83
C LEU A 93 17.93 -22.31 6.53
N ASP A 94 18.27 -22.46 7.80
CA ASP A 94 17.63 -23.44 8.65
C ASP A 94 16.21 -23.00 9.05
N LEU A 95 15.44 -23.89 9.67
CA LEU A 95 14.07 -23.63 10.05
C LEU A 95 13.94 -22.45 11.03
N LEU A 96 14.84 -22.36 12.02
CA LEU A 96 14.81 -21.29 13.02
C LEU A 96 15.12 -19.93 12.39
N GLN A 97 16.13 -19.87 11.54
CA GLN A 97 16.49 -18.67 10.77
C GLN A 97 15.33 -18.24 9.85
N ALA A 98 14.70 -19.19 9.13
CA ALA A 98 13.58 -18.92 8.25
C ALA A 98 12.37 -18.37 9.00
N VAL A 99 12.01 -18.98 10.15
CA VAL A 99 10.92 -18.49 11.02
C VAL A 99 11.25 -17.10 11.58
N ALA A 100 12.46 -16.92 12.12
CA ALA A 100 12.89 -15.65 12.71
C ALA A 100 12.86 -14.52 11.67
N VAL A 101 13.43 -14.74 10.49
CA VAL A 101 13.43 -13.78 9.38
C VAL A 101 11.99 -13.45 8.95
N THR A 102 11.14 -14.45 8.83
CA THR A 102 9.75 -14.27 8.42
C THR A 102 8.98 -13.46 9.46
N VAL A 103 9.06 -13.81 10.73
CA VAL A 103 8.35 -13.11 11.82
C VAL A 103 8.85 -11.67 11.95
N VAL A 104 10.17 -11.48 12.07
CA VAL A 104 10.76 -10.16 12.27
C VAL A 104 10.58 -9.28 11.03
N GLY A 105 10.78 -9.84 9.83
CA GLY A 105 10.68 -9.11 8.58
C GLY A 105 9.23 -8.66 8.30
N THR A 106 8.26 -9.55 8.42
CA THR A 106 6.85 -9.19 8.20
C THR A 106 6.33 -8.24 9.27
N ALA A 107 6.52 -8.58 10.56
CA ALA A 107 6.03 -7.75 11.65
C ALA A 107 6.71 -6.35 11.66
N GLY A 108 8.03 -6.29 11.44
CA GLY A 108 8.76 -5.03 11.38
C GLY A 108 8.33 -4.13 10.23
N SER A 109 8.14 -4.70 9.04
CA SER A 109 7.69 -3.92 7.88
C SER A 109 6.23 -3.46 8.00
N PHE A 110 5.31 -4.29 8.51
CA PHE A 110 3.93 -3.88 8.76
C PHE A 110 3.76 -2.98 9.99
N LEU A 111 4.68 -3.02 10.96
CA LEU A 111 4.74 -2.01 12.02
C LEU A 111 4.96 -0.62 11.41
N LEU A 112 5.86 -0.49 10.43
CA LEU A 112 6.07 0.77 9.71
C LEU A 112 4.80 1.21 8.97
N VAL A 113 4.10 0.30 8.29
CA VAL A 113 2.80 0.59 7.64
C VAL A 113 1.79 1.11 8.65
N GLY A 114 1.67 0.46 9.82
CA GLY A 114 0.77 0.88 10.89
C GLY A 114 1.12 2.26 11.46
N VAL A 115 2.42 2.56 11.66
CA VAL A 115 2.89 3.87 12.13
C VAL A 115 2.54 4.96 11.12
N LEU A 116 2.84 4.75 9.84
CA LEU A 116 2.52 5.70 8.77
C LEU A 116 0.99 5.87 8.62
N GLY A 117 0.21 4.82 8.88
CA GLY A 117 -1.26 4.87 8.88
C GLY A 117 -1.85 5.85 9.90
N ILE A 118 -1.13 6.18 10.99
CA ILE A 118 -1.57 7.22 11.93
C ILE A 118 -1.74 8.58 11.23
N ALA A 119 -0.95 8.86 10.19
CA ALA A 119 -1.07 10.09 9.42
C ALA A 119 -2.43 10.21 8.73
N GLY A 120 -2.99 9.12 8.20
CA GLY A 120 -4.33 9.10 7.59
C GLY A 120 -5.43 9.38 8.62
N GLN A 121 -5.38 8.72 9.77
CA GLN A 121 -6.32 8.96 10.87
C GLN A 121 -6.28 10.42 11.36
N ARG A 122 -5.09 11.02 11.46
CA ARG A 122 -4.96 12.43 11.85
C ARG A 122 -5.33 13.38 10.72
N GLY A 123 -4.89 13.09 9.48
CA GLY A 123 -5.02 13.94 8.30
C GLY A 123 -6.39 13.92 7.63
N GLY A 124 -6.99 12.73 7.52
CA GLY A 124 -8.22 12.51 6.77
C GLY A 124 -8.03 12.49 5.26
N GLU A 125 -6.79 12.41 4.79
CA GLU A 125 -6.42 12.38 3.37
C GLU A 125 -5.67 11.08 3.03
N PRO A 126 -5.66 10.68 1.74
CA PRO A 126 -4.83 9.55 1.32
C PRO A 126 -3.34 9.86 1.43
N MET A 127 -2.54 8.79 1.44
CA MET A 127 -1.12 8.86 1.80
C MET A 127 -0.32 9.83 0.94
N LEU A 128 -0.45 9.77 -0.39
CA LEU A 128 0.30 10.64 -1.30
C LEU A 128 -0.26 12.08 -1.34
N ALA A 129 -1.53 12.30 -0.94
CA ALA A 129 -2.06 13.64 -0.71
C ALA A 129 -1.42 14.29 0.53
N LEU A 130 -1.28 13.51 1.62
CA LEU A 130 -0.53 13.95 2.81
C LEU A 130 0.94 14.23 2.49
N SER A 131 1.56 13.38 1.68
CA SER A 131 2.94 13.54 1.21
C SER A 131 3.15 14.85 0.46
N ARG A 132 2.15 15.31 -0.31
CA ARG A 132 2.20 16.59 -1.04
C ARG A 132 2.46 17.79 -0.11
N ARG A 133 2.01 17.73 1.14
CA ARG A 133 2.27 18.79 2.13
C ARG A 133 3.75 18.90 2.50
N LEU A 134 4.47 17.79 2.43
CA LEU A 134 5.88 17.69 2.77
C LEU A 134 6.78 17.96 1.56
N PHE A 135 6.47 17.36 0.42
CA PHE A 135 7.27 17.42 -0.81
C PHE A 135 6.89 18.60 -1.71
N GLY A 136 5.78 19.31 -1.42
CA GLY A 136 5.19 20.30 -2.33
C GLY A 136 4.53 19.65 -3.54
N ALA A 137 3.78 20.43 -4.33
CA ALA A 137 3.05 19.92 -5.47
C ALA A 137 3.97 19.27 -6.52
N SER A 138 5.03 19.98 -6.91
CA SER A 138 5.98 19.51 -7.93
C SER A 138 6.90 18.40 -7.41
N GLY A 139 7.43 18.52 -6.20
CA GLY A 139 8.33 17.52 -5.60
C GLY A 139 7.65 16.20 -5.31
N ASN A 140 6.34 16.21 -5.08
CA ASN A 140 5.56 15.00 -4.82
C ASN A 140 5.25 14.16 -6.07
N VAL A 141 5.48 14.70 -7.27
CA VAL A 141 5.25 13.95 -8.53
C VAL A 141 6.11 12.70 -8.59
N GLY A 142 7.40 12.79 -8.22
CA GLY A 142 8.30 11.65 -8.19
C GLY A 142 7.82 10.52 -7.28
N PRO A 143 7.64 10.76 -5.97
CA PRO A 143 7.09 9.76 -5.04
C PRO A 143 5.73 9.21 -5.47
N SER A 144 4.83 10.05 -5.99
CA SER A 144 3.50 9.61 -6.43
C SER A 144 3.57 8.71 -7.67
N LEU A 145 4.47 9.00 -8.60
CA LEU A 145 4.69 8.17 -9.78
C LEU A 145 5.29 6.80 -9.38
N VAL A 146 6.30 6.80 -8.51
CA VAL A 146 6.88 5.56 -7.96
C VAL A 146 5.81 4.72 -7.26
N SER A 147 4.98 5.35 -6.44
CA SER A 147 3.88 4.68 -5.76
C SER A 147 2.86 4.09 -6.75
N TRP A 148 2.47 4.84 -7.77
CA TRP A 148 1.54 4.37 -8.78
C TRP A 148 2.12 3.19 -9.58
N VAL A 149 3.36 3.30 -10.06
CA VAL A 149 4.05 2.20 -10.77
C VAL A 149 4.15 0.96 -9.89
N SER A 150 4.47 1.13 -8.61
CA SER A 150 4.52 0.01 -7.66
C SER A 150 3.17 -0.69 -7.53
N LEU A 151 2.08 0.06 -7.37
CA LEU A 151 0.74 -0.51 -7.21
C LEU A 151 0.27 -1.23 -8.48
N VAL A 152 0.38 -0.59 -9.64
CA VAL A 152 -0.03 -1.18 -10.92
C VAL A 152 0.81 -2.41 -11.26
N GLY A 153 2.10 -2.41 -10.90
CA GLY A 153 2.95 -3.59 -11.04
C GLY A 153 2.47 -4.74 -10.14
N TRP A 154 2.17 -4.47 -8.86
CA TRP A 154 1.60 -5.47 -7.96
C TRP A 154 0.22 -5.96 -8.41
N GLU A 155 -0.65 -5.08 -8.91
CA GLU A 155 -1.95 -5.42 -9.49
C GLU A 155 -1.77 -6.37 -10.68
N THR A 156 -0.79 -6.08 -11.56
CA THR A 156 -0.47 -6.91 -12.73
C THR A 156 0.00 -8.30 -12.32
N VAL A 157 0.95 -8.37 -11.39
CA VAL A 157 1.44 -9.66 -10.86
C VAL A 157 0.30 -10.46 -10.23
N THR A 158 -0.49 -9.81 -9.40
CA THR A 158 -1.61 -10.45 -8.69
C THR A 158 -2.67 -10.93 -9.68
N ALA A 159 -2.96 -10.16 -10.74
CA ALA A 159 -3.90 -10.53 -11.78
C ALA A 159 -3.41 -11.74 -12.60
N ILE A 160 -2.11 -11.78 -12.97
CA ILE A 160 -1.49 -12.92 -13.67
C ILE A 160 -1.59 -14.18 -12.81
N VAL A 161 -1.15 -14.12 -11.55
CA VAL A 161 -1.17 -15.28 -10.63
C VAL A 161 -2.61 -15.74 -10.37
N ALA A 162 -3.58 -14.82 -10.26
CA ALA A 162 -4.99 -15.16 -10.10
C ALA A 162 -5.57 -15.81 -11.38
N ALA A 163 -5.18 -15.31 -12.55
CA ALA A 163 -5.57 -15.91 -13.84
C ALA A 163 -4.98 -17.32 -14.01
N ASP A 164 -3.71 -17.51 -13.65
CA ASP A 164 -3.06 -18.83 -13.66
C ASP A 164 -3.73 -19.81 -12.70
N ALA A 165 -4.11 -19.33 -11.49
CA ALA A 165 -4.86 -20.15 -10.55
C ALA A 165 -6.24 -20.53 -11.07
N LEU A 166 -6.93 -19.61 -11.73
CA LEU A 166 -8.23 -19.88 -12.37
C LEU A 166 -8.08 -20.89 -13.53
N LEU A 167 -7.04 -20.75 -14.35
CA LEU A 167 -6.75 -21.68 -15.44
C LEU A 167 -6.38 -23.08 -14.92
N ALA A 168 -5.68 -23.18 -13.80
CA ALA A 168 -5.33 -24.45 -13.19
C ALA A 168 -6.53 -25.22 -12.63
N ILE A 169 -7.66 -24.54 -12.37
CA ILE A 169 -8.93 -25.17 -11.99
C ILE A 169 -9.62 -25.83 -13.18
N VAL A 170 -9.55 -25.22 -14.38
CA VAL A 170 -10.30 -25.63 -15.57
C VAL A 170 -10.09 -27.10 -15.95
N PRO A 171 -8.86 -27.64 -16.05
CA PRO A 171 -8.65 -29.05 -16.37
C PRO A 171 -9.29 -30.01 -15.37
N SER A 172 -9.35 -29.61 -14.08
CA SER A 172 -9.97 -30.40 -13.02
C SER A 172 -11.51 -30.48 -13.16
N LEU A 173 -12.12 -29.52 -13.85
CA LEU A 173 -13.56 -29.44 -14.07
C LEU A 173 -13.98 -29.95 -15.47
N THR A 174 -13.15 -29.69 -16.49
CA THR A 174 -13.53 -29.95 -17.90
C THR A 174 -12.82 -31.15 -18.51
N HIS A 175 -11.83 -31.75 -17.84
CA HIS A 175 -11.00 -32.87 -18.34
C HIS A 175 -10.24 -32.55 -19.65
N GLY A 176 -10.09 -31.25 -19.98
CA GLY A 176 -9.43 -30.79 -21.20
C GLY A 176 -8.45 -29.65 -20.95
N PRO A 177 -7.43 -29.49 -21.81
CA PRO A 177 -6.48 -28.40 -21.67
C PRO A 177 -7.14 -27.05 -21.90
N ALA A 178 -6.66 -26.02 -21.18
CA ALA A 178 -7.07 -24.63 -21.41
C ALA A 178 -6.56 -24.13 -22.77
N GLY A 179 -7.44 -23.55 -23.57
CA GLY A 179 -7.07 -23.01 -24.89
C GLY A 179 -6.25 -21.71 -24.77
N ARG A 180 -5.58 -21.33 -25.85
CA ARG A 180 -4.73 -20.11 -25.90
C ARG A 180 -5.45 -18.84 -25.45
N TRP A 181 -6.71 -18.67 -25.79
CA TRP A 181 -7.50 -17.50 -25.41
C TRP A 181 -8.01 -17.54 -23.98
N SER A 182 -7.99 -18.70 -23.34
CA SER A 182 -8.43 -18.84 -21.95
C SER A 182 -7.56 -18.02 -20.97
N ALA A 183 -6.28 -17.83 -21.27
CA ALA A 183 -5.38 -16.98 -20.47
C ALA A 183 -5.84 -15.52 -20.47
N VAL A 184 -6.15 -14.97 -21.64
CA VAL A 184 -6.65 -13.60 -21.78
C VAL A 184 -8.03 -13.44 -21.11
N VAL A 185 -8.90 -14.44 -21.28
CA VAL A 185 -10.23 -14.43 -20.64
C VAL A 185 -10.09 -14.49 -19.10
N ALA A 186 -9.25 -15.38 -18.58
CA ALA A 186 -9.01 -15.50 -17.14
C ALA A 186 -8.47 -14.18 -16.56
N LEU A 187 -7.50 -13.55 -17.25
CA LEU A 187 -6.97 -12.24 -16.86
C LEU A 187 -8.05 -11.14 -16.88
N ALA A 188 -8.90 -11.14 -17.91
CA ALA A 188 -10.00 -10.19 -18.03
C ALA A 188 -11.05 -10.39 -16.92
N VAL A 189 -11.36 -11.65 -16.57
CA VAL A 189 -12.31 -11.99 -15.50
C VAL A 189 -11.75 -11.55 -14.14
N THR A 190 -10.53 -11.91 -13.81
CA THR A 190 -9.90 -11.54 -12.52
C THR A 190 -9.76 -10.03 -12.36
N THR A 191 -9.30 -9.33 -13.41
CA THR A 191 -9.21 -7.88 -13.44
C THR A 191 -10.58 -7.21 -13.34
N GLY A 192 -11.58 -7.71 -14.09
CA GLY A 192 -12.95 -7.19 -14.09
C GLY A 192 -13.66 -7.33 -12.75
N LEU A 193 -13.51 -8.47 -12.06
CA LEU A 193 -14.07 -8.69 -10.72
C LEU A 193 -13.45 -7.74 -9.69
N SER A 194 -12.11 -7.59 -9.70
CA SER A 194 -11.43 -6.67 -8.81
C SER A 194 -11.81 -5.21 -9.09
N LEU A 195 -11.92 -4.84 -10.37
CA LEU A 195 -12.36 -3.52 -10.80
C LEU A 195 -13.78 -3.20 -10.32
N ALA A 196 -14.69 -4.15 -10.39
CA ALA A 196 -16.08 -3.97 -9.97
C ALA A 196 -16.18 -3.55 -8.50
N VAL A 197 -15.39 -4.20 -7.62
CA VAL A 197 -15.33 -3.87 -6.19
C VAL A 197 -14.51 -2.59 -5.94
N GLY A 198 -13.34 -2.45 -6.55
CA GLY A 198 -12.43 -1.31 -6.35
C GLY A 198 -13.05 0.04 -6.76
N ARG A 199 -13.98 0.05 -7.73
CA ARG A 199 -14.73 1.26 -8.14
C ARG A 199 -15.66 1.79 -7.07
N LEU A 200 -16.21 0.93 -6.21
CA LEU A 200 -17.20 1.32 -5.21
C LEU A 200 -16.57 2.16 -4.10
N GLY A 201 -15.44 1.78 -3.55
CA GLY A 201 -14.69 2.59 -2.61
C GLY A 201 -14.54 1.97 -1.23
N HIS A 202 -14.03 2.77 -0.29
CA HIS A 202 -13.53 2.33 1.01
C HIS A 202 -14.56 1.51 1.83
N ALA A 203 -15.79 1.99 2.00
CA ALA A 203 -16.80 1.27 2.79
C ALA A 203 -17.12 -0.12 2.24
N THR A 204 -17.20 -0.26 0.90
CA THR A 204 -17.40 -1.56 0.26
C THR A 204 -16.19 -2.47 0.45
N ILE A 205 -14.97 -1.91 0.31
CA ILE A 205 -13.73 -2.66 0.51
C ILE A 205 -13.69 -3.25 1.93
N ILE A 206 -14.00 -2.48 2.97
CA ILE A 206 -14.02 -2.98 4.35
C ILE A 206 -14.99 -4.15 4.53
N VAL A 207 -16.18 -4.09 3.94
CA VAL A 207 -17.18 -5.18 4.03
C VAL A 207 -16.69 -6.41 3.29
N VAL A 208 -16.20 -6.25 2.06
CA VAL A 208 -15.70 -7.36 1.23
C VAL A 208 -14.48 -8.00 1.89
N GLN A 209 -13.50 -7.21 2.34
CA GLN A 209 -12.30 -7.73 2.99
C GLN A 209 -12.63 -8.48 4.28
N ARG A 210 -13.58 -8.00 5.07
CA ARG A 210 -14.04 -8.72 6.27
C ARG A 210 -14.66 -10.06 5.91
N ALA A 211 -15.51 -10.12 4.89
CA ALA A 211 -16.12 -11.37 4.42
C ALA A 211 -15.06 -12.34 3.90
N VAL A 212 -14.12 -11.85 3.07
CA VAL A 212 -12.98 -12.63 2.57
C VAL A 212 -12.14 -13.18 3.73
N ALA A 213 -11.76 -12.33 4.70
CA ALA A 213 -10.94 -12.75 5.83
C ALA A 213 -11.60 -13.87 6.65
N TRP A 214 -12.92 -13.81 6.87
CA TRP A 214 -13.64 -14.86 7.60
C TRP A 214 -13.80 -16.14 6.77
N ILE A 215 -14.39 -16.05 5.57
CA ILE A 215 -14.75 -17.23 4.77
C ILE A 215 -13.47 -17.93 4.31
N PHE A 216 -12.57 -17.18 3.67
CA PHE A 216 -11.36 -17.75 3.08
C PHE A 216 -10.24 -17.90 4.11
N GLY A 217 -10.25 -17.15 5.21
CA GLY A 217 -9.36 -17.36 6.34
C GLY A 217 -9.58 -18.74 6.99
N ILE A 218 -10.83 -19.12 7.24
CA ILE A 218 -11.16 -20.46 7.77
C ILE A 218 -10.75 -21.55 6.78
N ALA A 219 -11.06 -21.38 5.48
CA ALA A 219 -10.67 -22.32 4.44
C ALA A 219 -9.13 -22.44 4.33
N THR A 220 -8.41 -21.32 4.43
CA THR A 220 -6.95 -21.29 4.45
C THR A 220 -6.40 -22.03 5.68
N LEU A 221 -6.98 -21.82 6.86
CA LEU A 221 -6.56 -22.52 8.08
C LEU A 221 -6.75 -24.02 7.97
N ALA A 222 -7.86 -24.49 7.43
CA ALA A 222 -8.11 -25.90 7.19
C ALA A 222 -7.07 -26.51 6.23
N LEU A 223 -6.79 -25.80 5.15
CA LEU A 223 -5.80 -26.20 4.15
C LEU A 223 -4.36 -26.20 4.73
N VAL A 224 -3.98 -25.11 5.42
CA VAL A 224 -2.68 -25.01 6.09
C VAL A 224 -2.52 -26.15 7.10
N GLY A 225 -3.59 -26.49 7.82
CA GLY A 225 -3.60 -27.63 8.74
C GLY A 225 -3.30 -28.95 8.00
N ASP A 226 -4.01 -29.26 6.92
CA ASP A 226 -3.76 -30.47 6.10
C ASP A 226 -2.33 -30.51 5.55
N LEU A 227 -1.85 -29.41 5.00
CA LEU A 227 -0.47 -29.32 4.48
C LEU A 227 0.58 -29.44 5.58
N ALA A 228 0.35 -28.85 6.74
CA ALA A 228 1.26 -28.94 7.87
C ALA A 228 1.38 -30.36 8.41
N PHE A 229 0.28 -31.15 8.40
CA PHE A 229 0.32 -32.59 8.76
C PHE A 229 1.11 -33.43 7.75
N ARG A 230 1.14 -33.06 6.48
CA ARG A 230 1.85 -33.76 5.41
C ARG A 230 3.29 -33.31 5.23
N ALA A 231 3.63 -32.14 5.74
CA ALA A 231 4.93 -31.53 5.57
C ALA A 231 6.01 -32.30 6.34
N ASP A 232 7.18 -32.43 5.74
CA ASP A 232 8.36 -33.07 6.37
C ASP A 232 9.12 -32.07 7.26
N TRP A 233 8.57 -31.85 8.44
CA TRP A 233 9.16 -30.96 9.44
C TRP A 233 10.54 -31.46 9.92
N ALA A 234 10.75 -32.76 9.98
CA ALA A 234 12.03 -33.35 10.40
C ALA A 234 13.12 -32.96 9.39
N ARG A 235 12.80 -33.03 8.09
CA ARG A 235 13.71 -32.63 7.03
C ARG A 235 13.97 -31.11 7.04
N ALA A 236 12.95 -30.32 7.27
CA ALA A 236 13.11 -28.87 7.39
C ALA A 236 14.01 -28.48 8.59
N ALA A 237 13.82 -29.17 9.73
CA ALA A 237 14.63 -28.97 10.93
C ALA A 237 16.07 -29.52 10.84
N ALA A 238 16.32 -30.49 9.95
CA ALA A 238 17.64 -31.06 9.73
C ALA A 238 18.57 -30.19 8.85
N ARG A 239 18.09 -29.06 8.32
CA ARG A 239 18.92 -28.12 7.54
C ARG A 239 19.96 -27.44 8.44
N HIS A 240 21.16 -27.24 7.90
CA HIS A 240 22.21 -26.53 8.61
C HIS A 240 21.99 -25.01 8.57
N PRO A 241 22.43 -24.27 9.61
CA PRO A 241 22.35 -22.80 9.60
C PRO A 241 23.09 -22.19 8.40
N ALA A 242 22.42 -21.28 7.73
CA ALA A 242 23.01 -20.50 6.66
C ALA A 242 23.94 -19.39 7.19
N PRO A 243 24.93 -18.96 6.43
CA PRO A 243 25.78 -17.83 6.80
C PRO A 243 24.97 -16.54 6.93
N PHE A 244 25.44 -15.61 7.76
CA PHE A 244 24.75 -14.36 8.08
C PHE A 244 24.29 -13.56 6.83
N GLY A 245 25.10 -13.56 5.76
CA GLY A 245 24.74 -12.90 4.51
C GLY A 245 23.44 -13.44 3.89
N ALA A 246 23.22 -14.76 3.93
CA ALA A 246 21.98 -15.37 3.45
C ALA A 246 20.76 -15.01 4.34
N VAL A 247 20.94 -14.95 5.65
CA VAL A 247 19.89 -14.50 6.59
C VAL A 247 19.49 -13.05 6.27
N VAL A 248 20.46 -12.20 6.02
CA VAL A 248 20.24 -10.79 5.65
C VAL A 248 19.54 -10.68 4.30
N ALA A 249 19.94 -11.47 3.30
CA ALA A 249 19.29 -11.52 2.00
C ALA A 249 17.82 -11.95 2.12
N ALA A 250 17.55 -13.01 2.90
CA ALA A 250 16.18 -13.47 3.14
C ALA A 250 15.33 -12.41 3.86
N ALA A 251 15.88 -11.74 4.88
CA ALA A 251 15.20 -10.65 5.58
C ALA A 251 14.87 -9.49 4.63
N SER A 252 15.78 -9.16 3.71
CA SER A 252 15.58 -8.13 2.71
C SER A 252 14.42 -8.46 1.79
N VAL A 253 14.38 -9.67 1.24
CA VAL A 253 13.28 -10.13 0.36
C VAL A 253 11.94 -10.08 1.10
N VAL A 254 11.88 -10.62 2.33
CA VAL A 254 10.65 -10.65 3.14
C VAL A 254 10.16 -9.24 3.44
N ILE A 255 11.03 -8.32 3.86
CA ILE A 255 10.66 -6.93 4.19
C ILE A 255 10.16 -6.19 2.95
N ALA A 256 10.89 -6.30 1.82
CA ALA A 256 10.54 -5.62 0.58
C ALA A 256 9.20 -6.11 0.00
N SER A 257 8.97 -7.42 0.02
CA SER A 257 7.75 -8.03 -0.52
C SER A 257 6.53 -7.90 0.41
N ALA A 258 6.75 -7.78 1.73
CA ALA A 258 5.69 -7.63 2.72
C ALA A 258 5.30 -6.15 2.92
N GLY A 259 5.51 -5.61 4.11
CA GLY A 259 5.00 -4.30 4.49
C GLY A 259 5.61 -3.13 3.73
N LEU A 260 6.86 -3.21 3.27
CA LEU A 260 7.49 -2.09 2.56
C LEU A 260 6.77 -1.74 1.25
N SER A 261 6.20 -2.72 0.56
CA SER A 261 5.38 -2.50 -0.64
C SER A 261 4.03 -1.82 -0.36
N TRP A 262 3.64 -1.69 0.92
CA TRP A 262 2.36 -1.10 1.35
C TRP A 262 2.50 0.23 2.11
N VAL A 263 3.72 0.71 2.36
CA VAL A 263 3.95 1.97 3.12
C VAL A 263 3.30 3.17 2.46
N ASN A 264 3.27 3.20 1.14
CA ASN A 264 2.76 4.28 0.29
C ASN A 264 1.22 4.38 0.24
N VAL A 265 0.49 3.46 0.87
CA VAL A 265 -0.98 3.41 0.87
C VAL A 265 -1.60 3.31 2.26
N SER A 266 -0.79 3.28 3.30
CA SER A 266 -1.23 3.03 4.67
C SER A 266 -2.31 4.00 5.16
N ALA A 267 -2.24 5.28 4.77
CA ALA A 267 -3.22 6.30 5.12
C ALA A 267 -4.54 6.18 4.36
N ASP A 268 -4.55 5.55 3.19
CA ASP A 268 -5.74 5.40 2.35
C ASP A 268 -6.85 4.62 3.07
N TYR A 269 -6.46 3.68 3.94
CA TYR A 269 -7.37 2.81 4.69
C TYR A 269 -7.65 3.30 6.12
N THR A 270 -6.91 4.30 6.60
CA THR A 270 -7.07 4.83 7.96
C THR A 270 -7.71 6.21 8.01
N ARG A 271 -7.86 6.89 6.86
CA ARG A 271 -8.38 8.26 6.76
C ARG A 271 -9.83 8.41 7.22
N TYR A 272 -10.61 7.31 7.17
CA TYR A 272 -12.00 7.28 7.66
C TYR A 272 -12.12 6.94 9.14
N LEU A 273 -11.03 6.62 9.83
CA LEU A 273 -11.09 6.36 11.27
C LEU A 273 -11.33 7.65 12.04
N PRO A 274 -12.13 7.61 13.12
CA PRO A 274 -12.35 8.75 14.01
C PRO A 274 -11.02 9.31 14.54
N ARG A 275 -10.93 10.63 14.71
CA ARG A 275 -9.72 11.29 15.26
C ARG A 275 -9.32 10.79 16.64
N GLY A 276 -10.30 10.35 17.45
CA GLY A 276 -10.09 9.77 18.78
C GLY A 276 -9.55 8.34 18.77
N ALA A 277 -9.41 7.69 17.61
CA ALA A 277 -8.86 6.34 17.52
C ALA A 277 -7.39 6.33 18.01
N ARG A 278 -7.08 5.35 18.89
CA ARG A 278 -5.75 5.25 19.49
C ARG A 278 -4.72 4.80 18.44
N GLY A 279 -3.65 5.57 18.22
CA GLY A 279 -2.59 5.24 17.27
C GLY A 279 -1.99 3.85 17.47
N ARG A 280 -1.76 3.44 18.75
CA ARG A 280 -1.27 2.08 19.07
C ARG A 280 -2.23 0.97 18.62
N ALA A 281 -3.54 1.22 18.59
CA ALA A 281 -4.52 0.25 18.09
C ALA A 281 -4.45 0.15 16.55
N ILE A 282 -4.24 1.28 15.86
CA ILE A 282 -4.01 1.29 14.40
C ILE A 282 -2.78 0.46 14.07
N VAL A 283 -1.65 0.74 14.74
CA VAL A 283 -0.40 0.01 14.56
C VAL A 283 -0.58 -1.49 14.85
N GLY A 284 -1.15 -1.81 16.01
CA GLY A 284 -1.32 -3.20 16.46
C GLY A 284 -2.20 -4.02 15.51
N TRP A 285 -3.37 -3.51 15.13
CA TRP A 285 -4.29 -4.25 14.26
C TRP A 285 -3.79 -4.35 12.81
N THR A 286 -3.09 -3.33 12.29
CA THR A 286 -2.42 -3.41 10.99
C THR A 286 -1.34 -4.49 11.00
N THR A 287 -0.44 -4.44 11.99
CA THR A 287 0.67 -5.40 12.09
C THR A 287 0.17 -6.82 12.27
N LEU A 288 -0.74 -7.07 13.22
CA LEU A 288 -1.29 -8.41 13.46
C LEU A 288 -2.06 -8.94 12.25
N GLY A 289 -2.92 -8.09 11.66
CA GLY A 289 -3.73 -8.49 10.51
C GLY A 289 -2.90 -8.93 9.31
N ALA A 290 -1.87 -8.17 8.99
CA ALA A 290 -1.03 -8.49 7.86
C ALA A 290 -0.02 -9.61 8.13
N SER A 291 0.64 -9.57 9.30
CA SER A 291 1.74 -10.49 9.58
C SER A 291 1.27 -11.91 9.88
N THR A 292 0.14 -12.09 10.57
CA THR A 292 -0.31 -13.43 10.99
C THR A 292 -0.52 -14.38 9.81
N PRO A 293 -1.36 -14.07 8.80
CA PRO A 293 -1.53 -14.98 7.67
C PRO A 293 -0.25 -15.11 6.85
N LEU A 294 0.50 -14.03 6.66
CA LEU A 294 1.70 -14.06 5.85
C LEU A 294 2.81 -14.91 6.48
N VAL A 295 3.04 -14.81 7.79
CA VAL A 295 4.01 -15.66 8.53
C VAL A 295 3.64 -17.14 8.36
N VAL A 296 2.38 -17.48 8.55
CA VAL A 296 1.91 -18.86 8.41
C VAL A 296 2.17 -19.41 7.01
N LEU A 297 1.81 -18.63 5.98
CA LEU A 297 1.97 -19.04 4.58
C LEU A 297 3.44 -19.12 4.16
N VAL A 298 4.28 -18.16 4.57
CA VAL A 298 5.72 -18.19 4.26
C VAL A 298 6.42 -19.35 4.93
N VAL A 299 6.16 -19.61 6.23
CA VAL A 299 6.74 -20.74 6.93
C VAL A 299 6.30 -22.06 6.29
N LEU A 300 5.02 -22.17 5.95
CA LEU A 300 4.52 -23.36 5.25
C LEU A 300 5.20 -23.53 3.89
N GLY A 301 5.31 -22.48 3.11
CA GLY A 301 6.02 -22.51 1.82
C GLY A 301 7.47 -22.92 1.94
N TYR A 302 8.17 -22.46 2.99
CA TYR A 302 9.53 -22.89 3.31
C TYR A 302 9.60 -24.39 3.58
N VAL A 303 8.71 -24.92 4.42
CA VAL A 303 8.71 -26.34 4.81
C VAL A 303 8.34 -27.25 3.65
N LEU A 304 7.37 -26.85 2.82
CA LEU A 304 6.98 -27.59 1.61
C LEU A 304 8.06 -27.59 0.53
N SER A 305 9.01 -26.64 0.58
CA SER A 305 10.06 -26.54 -0.42
C SER A 305 11.21 -27.51 -0.12
N SER A 306 11.28 -28.56 -0.90
CA SER A 306 12.41 -29.48 -0.94
C SER A 306 13.55 -28.88 -1.79
N PRO A 307 14.82 -29.28 -1.59
CA PRO A 307 15.93 -28.98 -2.53
C PRO A 307 15.66 -29.41 -3.96
N THR A 308 14.77 -30.40 -4.14
CA THR A 308 14.34 -30.91 -5.44
C THR A 308 13.00 -30.33 -5.90
N SER A 309 12.36 -29.44 -5.11
CA SER A 309 11.09 -28.84 -5.48
C SER A 309 11.32 -27.75 -6.53
N THR A 310 10.48 -27.76 -7.56
CA THR A 310 10.49 -26.76 -8.63
C THR A 310 9.70 -25.50 -8.24
N LEU A 311 9.19 -25.41 -6.99
CA LEU A 311 8.29 -24.35 -6.58
C LEU A 311 8.88 -22.94 -6.72
N ALA A 312 10.15 -22.78 -6.30
CA ALA A 312 10.84 -21.49 -6.37
C ALA A 312 11.40 -21.16 -7.77
N SER A 313 11.64 -22.18 -8.60
CA SER A 313 12.20 -22.06 -9.94
C SER A 313 11.18 -22.22 -11.06
N SER A 314 9.93 -22.52 -10.70
CA SER A 314 8.86 -22.71 -11.69
C SER A 314 8.47 -21.39 -12.35
N PRO A 315 8.37 -21.34 -13.68
CA PRO A 315 7.79 -20.19 -14.38
C PRO A 315 6.34 -19.92 -13.96
N ASN A 316 5.64 -20.95 -13.52
CA ASN A 316 4.27 -20.87 -12.96
C ASN A 316 4.23 -21.50 -11.56
N PRO A 317 4.37 -20.68 -10.49
CA PRO A 317 4.34 -21.18 -9.11
C PRO A 317 3.02 -21.84 -8.72
N VAL A 318 1.90 -21.44 -9.35
CA VAL A 318 0.57 -22.01 -9.07
C VAL A 318 0.49 -23.45 -9.56
N GLU A 319 1.02 -23.74 -10.75
CA GLU A 319 1.05 -25.10 -11.30
C GLU A 319 2.01 -26.01 -10.51
N ALA A 320 3.14 -25.47 -10.08
CA ALA A 320 4.07 -26.19 -9.21
C ALA A 320 3.43 -26.56 -7.86
N LEU A 321 2.62 -25.67 -7.29
CA LEU A 321 1.83 -25.96 -6.08
C LEU A 321 0.75 -27.01 -6.36
N ARG A 322 0.01 -26.89 -7.47
CA ARG A 322 -1.04 -27.81 -7.86
C ARG A 322 -0.56 -29.27 -7.88
N SER A 323 0.64 -29.50 -8.40
CA SER A 323 1.22 -30.85 -8.49
C SER A 323 1.51 -31.47 -7.12
N GLY A 324 1.67 -30.68 -6.08
CA GLY A 324 1.89 -31.12 -4.69
C GLY A 324 0.61 -31.43 -3.90
N PHE A 325 -0.59 -31.09 -4.46
CA PHE A 325 -1.85 -31.31 -3.74
C PHE A 325 -2.57 -32.61 -4.15
N PRO A 326 -3.29 -33.27 -3.21
CA PRO A 326 -4.22 -34.32 -3.57
C PRO A 326 -5.36 -33.73 -4.44
N GLY A 327 -5.83 -34.54 -5.40
CA GLY A 327 -6.79 -34.08 -6.41
C GLY A 327 -8.04 -33.37 -5.83
N TRP A 328 -8.56 -33.81 -4.69
CA TRP A 328 -9.71 -33.21 -4.02
C TRP A 328 -9.44 -31.80 -3.48
N ALA A 329 -8.18 -31.50 -3.11
CA ALA A 329 -7.80 -30.22 -2.52
C ALA A 329 -7.48 -29.13 -3.56
N VAL A 330 -7.21 -29.52 -4.82
CA VAL A 330 -6.80 -28.60 -5.89
C VAL A 330 -7.83 -27.50 -6.11
N VAL A 331 -9.10 -27.87 -6.34
CA VAL A 331 -10.16 -26.87 -6.63
C VAL A 331 -10.43 -25.97 -5.43
N PRO A 332 -10.67 -26.47 -4.21
CA PRO A 332 -10.85 -25.62 -3.03
C PRO A 332 -9.68 -24.68 -2.81
N TYR A 333 -8.45 -25.19 -2.89
CA TYR A 333 -7.24 -24.39 -2.65
C TYR A 333 -7.07 -23.27 -3.66
N LEU A 334 -7.14 -23.58 -4.95
CA LEU A 334 -7.00 -22.58 -5.99
C LEU A 334 -8.13 -21.56 -5.97
N SER A 335 -9.35 -21.97 -5.57
CA SER A 335 -10.46 -21.03 -5.36
C SER A 335 -10.17 -20.04 -4.24
N VAL A 336 -9.63 -20.51 -3.11
CA VAL A 336 -9.18 -19.64 -1.99
C VAL A 336 -8.06 -18.72 -2.46
N ALA A 337 -7.09 -19.25 -3.22
CA ALA A 337 -5.99 -18.47 -3.77
C ALA A 337 -6.47 -17.35 -4.69
N VAL A 338 -7.38 -17.65 -5.62
CA VAL A 338 -7.97 -16.64 -6.53
C VAL A 338 -8.64 -15.53 -5.72
N VAL A 339 -9.50 -15.86 -4.77
CA VAL A 339 -10.24 -14.85 -4.01
C VAL A 339 -9.31 -14.00 -3.13
N GLY A 340 -8.27 -14.59 -2.51
CA GLY A 340 -7.27 -13.83 -1.76
C GLY A 340 -6.49 -12.86 -2.64
N LEU A 341 -6.11 -13.28 -3.84
CA LEU A 341 -5.45 -12.43 -4.83
C LEU A 341 -6.36 -11.31 -5.34
N LEU A 342 -7.65 -11.60 -5.60
CA LEU A 342 -8.62 -10.55 -5.95
C LEU A 342 -8.80 -9.54 -4.82
N ALA A 343 -8.82 -9.98 -3.57
CA ALA A 343 -8.91 -9.10 -2.41
C ALA A 343 -7.71 -8.14 -2.32
N GLN A 344 -6.48 -8.64 -2.55
CA GLN A 344 -5.28 -7.82 -2.63
C GLN A 344 -5.34 -6.82 -3.78
N MET A 345 -5.75 -7.27 -4.98
CA MET A 345 -5.87 -6.43 -6.17
C MET A 345 -6.90 -5.30 -6.00
N VAL A 346 -8.04 -5.57 -5.32
CA VAL A 346 -9.05 -4.54 -4.98
C VAL A 346 -8.43 -3.39 -4.19
N MET A 347 -7.57 -3.70 -3.21
CA MET A 347 -6.86 -2.68 -2.43
C MET A 347 -5.88 -1.90 -3.32
N GLY A 348 -5.10 -2.58 -4.14
CA GLY A 348 -4.21 -1.94 -5.12
C GLY A 348 -4.96 -0.93 -5.98
N LEU A 349 -5.97 -1.39 -6.73
CA LEU A 349 -6.80 -0.56 -7.62
C LEU A 349 -7.46 0.65 -6.93
N TYR A 350 -7.84 0.52 -5.66
CA TYR A 350 -8.35 1.65 -4.90
C TYR A 350 -7.27 2.72 -4.69
N SER A 351 -6.08 2.31 -4.26
CA SER A 351 -4.99 3.23 -3.93
C SER A 351 -4.27 3.77 -5.16
N SER A 352 -4.08 2.97 -6.22
CA SER A 352 -3.51 3.45 -7.49
C SER A 352 -4.40 4.50 -8.14
N GLY A 353 -5.73 4.29 -8.09
CA GLY A 353 -6.69 5.30 -8.52
C GLY A 353 -6.61 6.61 -7.75
N LEU A 354 -6.34 6.60 -6.44
CA LEU A 354 -6.08 7.81 -5.64
C LEU A 354 -4.75 8.48 -6.04
N ASN A 355 -3.71 7.70 -6.33
CA ASN A 355 -2.42 8.22 -6.77
C ASN A 355 -2.51 8.96 -8.10
N LEU A 356 -3.33 8.48 -9.05
CA LEU A 356 -3.57 9.18 -10.31
C LEU A 356 -4.23 10.55 -10.09
N LEU A 357 -5.15 10.66 -9.13
CA LEU A 357 -5.72 11.96 -8.74
C LEU A 357 -4.67 12.88 -8.12
N VAL A 358 -3.79 12.34 -7.28
CA VAL A 358 -2.66 13.10 -6.70
C VAL A 358 -1.68 13.54 -7.78
N LEU A 359 -1.44 12.75 -8.82
CA LEU A 359 -0.61 13.12 -9.98
C LEU A 359 -1.26 14.23 -10.85
N GLY A 360 -2.53 14.55 -10.61
CA GLY A 360 -3.22 15.66 -11.27
C GLY A 360 -4.16 15.23 -12.41
N ILE A 361 -4.47 13.96 -12.52
CA ILE A 361 -5.47 13.46 -13.48
C ILE A 361 -6.86 13.89 -13.02
N ARG A 362 -7.49 14.83 -13.76
CA ARG A 362 -8.75 15.49 -13.41
C ARG A 362 -9.96 14.69 -13.85
N VAL A 363 -10.15 13.49 -13.28
CA VAL A 363 -11.33 12.65 -13.51
C VAL A 363 -11.89 12.15 -12.18
N ARG A 364 -13.11 11.61 -12.20
CA ARG A 364 -13.67 10.99 -10.98
C ARG A 364 -12.85 9.76 -10.59
N ARG A 365 -12.62 9.52 -9.28
CA ARG A 365 -11.90 8.36 -8.77
C ARG A 365 -12.38 7.03 -9.41
N SER A 366 -13.69 6.85 -9.56
CA SER A 366 -14.25 5.64 -10.18
C SER A 366 -13.85 5.43 -11.66
N ARG A 367 -13.25 6.43 -12.31
CA ARG A 367 -12.70 6.33 -13.67
C ARG A 367 -11.19 6.12 -13.69
N THR A 368 -10.46 6.57 -12.65
CA THR A 368 -9.00 6.35 -12.58
C THR A 368 -8.67 4.86 -12.52
N VAL A 369 -9.44 4.08 -11.77
CA VAL A 369 -9.28 2.61 -11.70
C VAL A 369 -9.47 1.88 -13.05
N LEU A 370 -10.14 2.50 -14.03
CA LEU A 370 -10.21 1.96 -15.40
C LEU A 370 -8.88 2.10 -16.13
N ILE A 371 -8.13 3.18 -15.87
CA ILE A 371 -6.79 3.38 -16.44
C ILE A 371 -5.87 2.28 -15.92
N ASP A 372 -5.89 2.03 -14.61
CA ASP A 372 -5.11 0.99 -13.98
C ASP A 372 -5.46 -0.40 -14.53
N ALA A 373 -6.76 -0.72 -14.65
CA ALA A 373 -7.23 -1.97 -15.23
C ALA A 373 -6.76 -2.16 -16.69
N LEU A 374 -6.75 -1.10 -17.50
CA LEU A 374 -6.24 -1.16 -18.88
C LEU A 374 -4.74 -1.45 -18.90
N VAL A 375 -3.94 -0.84 -18.00
CA VAL A 375 -2.51 -1.12 -17.89
C VAL A 375 -2.29 -2.57 -17.45
N VAL A 376 -3.02 -3.04 -16.44
CA VAL A 376 -2.95 -4.43 -15.96
C VAL A 376 -3.28 -5.42 -17.09
N LEU A 377 -4.35 -5.19 -17.85
CA LEU A 377 -4.73 -6.05 -18.97
C LEU A 377 -3.68 -6.04 -20.10
N SER A 378 -3.11 -4.87 -20.39
CA SER A 378 -2.11 -4.73 -21.46
C SER A 378 -0.78 -5.40 -21.07
N VAL A 379 -0.25 -5.06 -19.89
CA VAL A 379 1.04 -5.58 -19.40
C VAL A 379 0.89 -7.06 -19.01
N GLY A 380 -0.17 -7.41 -18.27
CA GLY A 380 -0.44 -8.80 -17.88
C GLY A 380 -0.71 -9.70 -19.09
N GLY A 381 -1.47 -9.21 -20.07
CA GLY A 381 -1.71 -9.92 -21.32
C GLY A 381 -0.42 -10.17 -22.11
N TRP A 382 0.49 -9.20 -22.13
CA TRP A 382 1.81 -9.37 -22.72
C TRP A 382 2.59 -10.50 -22.05
N PHE A 383 2.68 -10.51 -20.72
CA PHE A 383 3.37 -11.56 -19.97
C PHE A 383 2.74 -12.95 -20.13
N MET A 384 1.42 -13.03 -20.27
CA MET A 384 0.71 -14.32 -20.42
C MET A 384 0.79 -14.89 -21.84
N VAL A 385 1.00 -14.06 -22.86
CA VAL A 385 0.99 -14.51 -24.27
C VAL A 385 2.41 -14.76 -24.80
N ALA A 386 3.40 -13.98 -24.38
CA ALA A 386 4.77 -14.09 -24.83
C ALA A 386 5.65 -14.84 -23.81
N PRO A 387 6.65 -15.62 -24.25
CA PRO A 387 7.56 -16.30 -23.36
C PRO A 387 8.50 -15.27 -22.70
N HIS A 388 8.32 -15.01 -21.41
CA HIS A 388 9.14 -14.10 -20.64
C HIS A 388 9.54 -14.74 -19.31
N ASP A 389 10.69 -14.34 -18.79
CA ASP A 389 11.05 -14.61 -17.39
C ASP A 389 10.22 -13.70 -16.47
N PHE A 390 9.02 -14.17 -16.14
CA PHE A 390 8.12 -13.47 -15.25
C PHE A 390 8.70 -13.32 -13.85
N LEU A 391 9.33 -14.38 -13.31
CA LEU A 391 9.84 -14.38 -11.95
C LEU A 391 11.03 -13.41 -11.78
N GLY A 392 12.01 -13.45 -12.70
CA GLY A 392 13.15 -12.53 -12.68
C GLY A 392 12.72 -11.07 -12.87
N SER A 393 11.76 -10.82 -13.75
CA SER A 393 11.16 -9.49 -13.93
C SER A 393 10.46 -9.02 -12.68
N PHE A 394 9.68 -9.88 -12.03
CA PHE A 394 8.98 -9.58 -10.79
C PHE A 394 9.94 -9.28 -9.62
N VAL A 395 10.95 -10.13 -9.41
CA VAL A 395 11.96 -9.90 -8.36
C VAL A 395 12.67 -8.56 -8.58
N SER A 396 13.09 -8.28 -9.81
CA SER A 396 13.73 -7.00 -10.14
C SER A 396 12.82 -5.80 -9.89
N PHE A 397 11.55 -5.92 -10.26
CA PHE A 397 10.55 -4.89 -9.99
C PHE A 397 10.43 -4.58 -8.50
N VAL A 398 10.28 -5.62 -7.65
CA VAL A 398 10.17 -5.45 -6.19
C VAL A 398 11.43 -4.82 -5.62
N GLU A 399 12.62 -5.30 -6.00
CA GLU A 399 13.90 -4.84 -5.47
C GLU A 399 14.23 -3.40 -5.88
N LEU A 400 13.97 -3.02 -7.12
CA LEU A 400 14.25 -1.67 -7.60
C LEU A 400 13.29 -0.64 -6.99
N LEU A 401 12.01 -0.98 -6.82
CA LEU A 401 11.03 -0.07 -6.21
C LEU A 401 11.12 0.00 -4.69
N ALA A 402 11.73 -1.00 -4.03
CA ALA A 402 11.97 -0.96 -2.60
C ALA A 402 12.80 0.27 -2.18
N CYS A 403 13.79 0.67 -2.99
CA CYS A 403 14.65 1.84 -2.69
C CYS A 403 13.87 3.15 -2.61
N PRO A 404 13.17 3.62 -3.65
CA PRO A 404 12.45 4.89 -3.60
C PRO A 404 11.26 4.87 -2.63
N LEU A 405 10.63 3.72 -2.38
CA LEU A 405 9.56 3.59 -1.38
C LEU A 405 10.11 3.68 0.05
N ALA A 406 11.22 3.01 0.34
CA ALA A 406 11.85 3.05 1.65
C ALA A 406 12.36 4.46 2.00
N THR A 407 13.02 5.11 1.06
CA THR A 407 13.56 6.47 1.25
C THR A 407 12.45 7.51 1.41
N TRP A 408 11.34 7.37 0.68
CA TRP A 408 10.15 8.18 0.88
C TRP A 408 9.54 7.95 2.27
N ALA A 409 9.39 6.69 2.69
CA ALA A 409 8.87 6.35 4.01
C ALA A 409 9.77 6.91 5.13
N ALA A 410 11.10 6.91 4.95
CA ALA A 410 12.05 7.47 5.89
C ALA A 410 11.85 8.98 6.08
N VAL A 411 11.76 9.74 4.98
CA VAL A 411 11.52 11.19 5.02
C VAL A 411 10.18 11.51 5.68
N PHE A 412 9.13 10.77 5.31
CA PHE A 412 7.80 10.97 5.88
C PHE A 412 7.74 10.61 7.36
N LEU A 413 8.38 9.52 7.78
CA LEU A 413 8.48 9.10 9.18
C LEU A 413 9.20 10.14 10.04
N VAL A 414 10.34 10.65 9.56
CA VAL A 414 11.09 11.72 10.25
C VAL A 414 10.22 12.96 10.43
N ASP A 415 9.46 13.39 9.41
CA ASP A 415 8.54 14.51 9.55
C ASP A 415 7.46 14.28 10.62
N MET A 416 6.90 13.06 10.67
CA MET A 416 5.94 12.68 11.70
C MET A 416 6.52 12.74 13.11
N LEU A 417 7.79 12.34 13.28
CA LEU A 417 8.49 12.33 14.58
C LEU A 417 8.85 13.74 15.06
N PHE A 418 9.23 14.64 14.14
CA PHE A 418 9.50 16.04 14.48
C PHE A 418 8.23 16.89 14.71
N GLY A 419 7.04 16.31 14.58
CA GLY A 419 5.77 16.93 14.98
C GLY A 419 5.41 18.21 14.24
N GLY A 420 5.78 18.33 12.95
CA GLY A 420 5.53 19.52 12.15
C GLY A 420 4.05 19.92 12.13
N SER A 421 3.75 21.21 12.42
CA SER A 421 2.37 21.72 12.38
C SER A 421 1.82 21.72 10.95
N ARG A 422 0.49 21.60 10.82
CA ARG A 422 -0.18 21.63 9.51
C ARG A 422 0.02 22.96 8.77
N ASP A 423 0.18 24.05 9.51
CA ASP A 423 0.18 25.44 9.00
C ASP A 423 1.61 25.98 8.78
N GLU A 424 2.64 25.13 9.00
CA GLU A 424 4.02 25.56 8.73
C GLU A 424 4.29 25.68 7.23
N PRO A 425 4.74 26.85 6.73
CA PRO A 425 5.25 26.96 5.37
C PRO A 425 6.50 26.07 5.26
N ARG A 426 6.40 25.03 4.44
CA ARG A 426 7.48 24.06 4.22
C ARG A 426 8.10 24.32 2.85
N THR A 427 9.42 24.43 2.82
CA THR A 427 10.15 24.38 1.57
C THR A 427 10.22 22.91 1.12
N ALA A 428 9.68 22.59 -0.03
CA ALA A 428 9.61 21.23 -0.57
C ALA A 428 10.99 20.62 -0.88
N TRP A 429 11.97 21.47 -1.16
CA TRP A 429 13.28 21.08 -1.63
C TRP A 429 14.05 20.12 -0.69
N PRO A 430 14.10 20.31 0.66
CA PRO A 430 14.83 19.40 1.52
C PRO A 430 14.26 17.98 1.56
N ALA A 431 12.92 17.83 1.51
CA ALA A 431 12.28 16.52 1.48
C ALA A 431 12.58 15.79 0.17
N GLY A 432 12.39 16.47 -0.96
CA GLY A 432 12.69 15.93 -2.30
C GLY A 432 14.17 15.59 -2.47
N GLY A 433 15.07 16.47 -2.01
CA GLY A 433 16.53 16.24 -2.05
C GLY A 433 16.96 15.05 -1.21
N SER A 434 16.47 14.94 0.03
CA SER A 434 16.78 13.80 0.91
C SER A 434 16.26 12.49 0.33
N TRP A 435 15.07 12.49 -0.25
CA TRP A 435 14.51 11.34 -0.96
C TRP A 435 15.35 10.93 -2.17
N ALA A 436 15.70 11.86 -3.04
CA ALA A 436 16.46 11.58 -4.26
C ALA A 436 17.87 11.06 -3.95
N VAL A 437 18.59 11.71 -3.01
CA VAL A 437 19.94 11.29 -2.60
C VAL A 437 19.89 9.89 -1.97
N GLY A 438 18.98 9.65 -1.04
CA GLY A 438 18.85 8.34 -0.43
C GLY A 438 18.47 7.25 -1.43
N THR A 439 17.57 7.54 -2.39
CA THR A 439 17.22 6.61 -3.48
C THR A 439 18.45 6.29 -4.33
N ALA A 440 19.21 7.29 -4.73
CA ALA A 440 20.44 7.10 -5.50
C ALA A 440 21.44 6.23 -4.74
N VAL A 441 21.69 6.54 -3.44
CA VAL A 441 22.55 5.71 -2.58
C VAL A 441 22.02 4.29 -2.48
N GLY A 442 20.73 4.10 -2.26
CA GLY A 442 20.13 2.77 -2.19
C GLY A 442 20.37 1.95 -3.47
N LEU A 443 20.16 2.56 -4.62
CA LEU A 443 20.36 1.91 -5.91
C LEU A 443 21.84 1.54 -6.15
N LEU A 444 22.82 2.31 -5.65
CA LEU A 444 24.23 1.95 -5.75
C LEU A 444 24.55 0.59 -5.08
N PHE A 445 23.81 0.20 -4.05
CA PHE A 445 23.99 -1.05 -3.31
C PHE A 445 22.95 -2.13 -3.63
N THR A 446 22.05 -1.90 -4.57
CA THR A 446 21.01 -2.88 -4.97
C THR A 446 21.57 -3.84 -6.02
N ALA A 447 21.27 -5.14 -5.87
CA ALA A 447 21.54 -6.16 -6.88
C ALA A 447 20.25 -6.90 -7.18
N SER A 448 19.79 -6.85 -8.44
CA SER A 448 18.63 -7.56 -8.96
C SER A 448 18.96 -8.23 -10.29
N PRO A 449 18.14 -9.17 -10.78
CA PRO A 449 18.34 -9.80 -12.08
C PRO A 449 18.51 -8.82 -13.27
N LEU A 450 17.85 -7.66 -13.22
CA LEU A 450 17.91 -6.66 -14.29
C LEU A 450 18.91 -5.52 -14.03
N PHE A 451 19.32 -5.32 -12.77
CA PHE A 451 20.18 -4.20 -12.42
C PHE A 451 21.11 -4.54 -11.26
N THR A 452 22.39 -4.25 -11.41
CA THR A 452 23.40 -4.38 -10.36
C THR A 452 24.09 -3.05 -10.15
N GLY A 453 23.91 -2.47 -8.99
CA GLY A 453 24.55 -1.24 -8.58
C GLY A 453 26.07 -1.40 -8.45
N PRO A 454 26.86 -0.35 -8.74
CA PRO A 454 28.33 -0.44 -8.77
C PRO A 454 28.95 -0.77 -7.41
N LEU A 455 28.25 -0.53 -6.30
CA LEU A 455 28.70 -0.84 -4.94
C LEU A 455 28.05 -2.11 -4.38
N ALA A 456 27.25 -2.84 -5.15
CA ALA A 456 26.60 -4.08 -4.74
C ALA A 456 27.64 -5.22 -4.63
N ARG A 457 28.44 -5.23 -3.56
CA ARG A 457 29.52 -6.18 -3.28
C ARG A 457 29.40 -6.73 -1.84
N GLY A 458 30.04 -7.87 -1.55
CA GLY A 458 30.00 -8.48 -0.23
C GLY A 458 28.58 -8.87 0.18
N ILE A 459 28.09 -8.36 1.30
CA ILE A 459 26.73 -8.61 1.81
C ILE A 459 25.61 -8.03 0.96
N PHE A 460 25.92 -7.12 0.02
CA PHE A 460 24.95 -6.54 -0.91
C PHE A 460 24.77 -7.37 -2.19
N VAL A 461 25.58 -8.41 -2.40
CA VAL A 461 25.42 -9.34 -3.54
C VAL A 461 24.20 -10.24 -3.30
N GLY A 462 23.25 -10.22 -4.22
CA GLY A 462 22.05 -11.05 -4.11
C GLY A 462 21.13 -10.67 -2.94
N SER A 463 21.29 -9.47 -2.38
CA SER A 463 20.44 -8.93 -1.34
C SER A 463 19.95 -7.54 -1.70
N SER A 464 18.69 -7.21 -1.38
CA SER A 464 18.10 -5.89 -1.59
C SER A 464 18.47 -4.90 -0.47
N LEU A 465 19.63 -5.05 0.20
CA LEU A 465 20.04 -4.19 1.31
C LEU A 465 20.20 -2.72 0.95
N GLY A 466 20.30 -2.41 -0.34
CA GLY A 466 20.39 -1.04 -0.83
C GLY A 466 19.27 -0.15 -0.29
N TYR A 467 18.05 -0.64 -0.18
CA TYR A 467 16.95 0.16 0.36
C TYR A 467 17.11 0.50 1.85
N PHE A 468 17.79 -0.32 2.65
CA PHE A 468 18.13 0.03 4.04
C PHE A 468 19.15 1.17 4.09
N ALA A 469 20.20 1.09 3.27
CA ALA A 469 21.18 2.17 3.18
C ALA A 469 20.50 3.47 2.74
N GLY A 470 19.65 3.42 1.71
CA GLY A 470 18.86 4.55 1.25
C GLY A 470 17.93 5.11 2.32
N PHE A 471 17.22 4.25 3.05
CA PHE A 471 16.34 4.64 4.17
C PHE A 471 17.13 5.42 5.23
N LEU A 472 18.25 4.89 5.70
CA LEU A 472 19.08 5.52 6.73
C LEU A 472 19.65 6.86 6.28
N VAL A 473 20.15 6.94 5.03
CA VAL A 473 20.66 8.17 4.44
C VAL A 473 19.56 9.22 4.32
N SER A 474 18.39 8.88 3.80
CA SER A 474 17.26 9.80 3.70
C SER A 474 16.79 10.29 5.06
N ALA A 475 16.68 9.37 6.04
CA ALA A 475 16.30 9.72 7.41
C ALA A 475 17.30 10.69 8.04
N ALA A 476 18.60 10.40 7.95
CA ALA A 476 19.65 11.22 8.53
C ALA A 476 19.73 12.62 7.90
N LEU A 477 19.70 12.69 6.56
CA LEU A 477 19.72 13.97 5.83
C LEU A 477 18.51 14.83 6.20
N PHE A 478 17.32 14.25 6.17
CA PHE A 478 16.11 15.02 6.46
C PHE A 478 16.00 15.38 7.95
N ALA A 479 16.42 14.53 8.87
CA ALA A 479 16.49 14.83 10.30
C ALA A 479 17.45 15.99 10.59
N ALA A 480 18.62 16.01 9.96
CA ALA A 480 19.58 17.12 10.10
C ALA A 480 18.97 18.46 9.64
N VAL A 481 18.26 18.46 8.51
CA VAL A 481 17.56 19.66 8.02
C VAL A 481 16.48 20.11 9.01
N ARG A 482 15.68 19.19 9.52
CA ARG A 482 14.59 19.49 10.48
C ARG A 482 15.15 20.03 11.80
N ALA A 483 16.21 19.42 12.33
CA ALA A 483 16.89 19.91 13.53
C ALA A 483 17.43 21.35 13.35
N GLY A 484 18.07 21.63 12.22
CA GLY A 484 18.55 22.97 11.87
C GLY A 484 17.44 24.03 11.81
N THR A 485 16.29 23.69 11.26
CA THR A 485 15.13 24.61 11.19
C THR A 485 14.53 24.90 12.57
N VAL A 486 14.45 23.90 13.44
CA VAL A 486 13.96 24.06 14.84
C VAL A 486 14.88 24.98 15.63
N VAL A 487 16.21 24.78 15.54
CA VAL A 487 17.21 25.61 16.23
C VAL A 487 17.16 27.07 15.75
N ARG A 488 17.07 27.29 14.44
CA ARG A 488 16.98 28.64 13.86
C ARG A 488 15.74 29.39 14.36
N ARG A 489 14.58 28.77 14.36
CA ARG A 489 13.33 29.36 14.86
C ARG A 489 13.40 29.67 16.36
N GLY A 490 13.99 28.78 17.16
CA GLY A 490 14.22 29.04 18.58
C GLY A 490 15.04 30.30 18.80
N ARG A 491 16.08 30.52 18.00
CA ARG A 491 16.90 31.75 18.03
C ARG A 491 16.12 33.00 17.62
N GLU A 492 15.37 32.93 16.53
CA GLU A 492 14.53 34.03 16.02
C GLU A 492 13.48 34.45 17.06
N ALA A 493 12.78 33.48 17.67
CA ALA A 493 11.78 33.73 18.71
C ALA A 493 12.42 34.39 19.97
N THR A 494 13.64 33.99 20.35
CA THR A 494 14.38 34.57 21.48
C THR A 494 14.80 36.00 21.17
N THR A 495 15.23 36.27 19.94
CA THR A 495 15.64 37.61 19.50
C THR A 495 14.44 38.56 19.46
N THR A 496 13.29 38.10 18.91
CA THR A 496 12.06 38.92 18.87
C THR A 496 11.53 39.21 20.30
N ARG A 497 11.61 38.24 21.20
CA ARG A 497 11.21 38.43 22.61
C ARG A 497 12.08 39.46 23.32
N ARG A 498 13.40 39.47 23.07
CA ARG A 498 14.35 40.49 23.63
C ARG A 498 14.11 41.87 23.04
N SER A 499 13.80 41.99 21.76
CA SER A 499 13.51 43.29 21.13
C SER A 499 12.18 43.90 21.62
N VAL A 500 11.18 43.08 22.02
CA VAL A 500 9.91 43.53 22.57
C VAL A 500 10.05 43.88 24.07
N SER A 501 10.94 43.21 24.83
CA SER A 501 11.17 43.48 26.22
C SER A 501 12.14 44.67 26.51
N GLY A 502 12.73 45.26 25.49
CA GLY A 502 13.64 46.39 25.61
C GLY A 502 14.97 46.08 26.30
N GLU A 503 15.30 44.81 26.50
CA GLU A 503 16.57 44.39 27.12
C GLU A 503 17.71 44.51 26.10
N LEU A 504 18.66 45.42 26.41
CA LEU A 504 19.93 45.56 25.66
C LEU A 504 20.75 44.25 25.73
N PRO A 505 21.50 43.89 24.69
CA PRO A 505 22.39 42.73 24.74
C PRO A 505 23.46 42.88 25.80
N PRO A 506 23.82 41.83 26.52
CA PRO A 506 24.95 41.88 27.44
C PRO A 506 26.23 42.24 26.66
N ARG A 507 26.98 43.22 27.17
CA ARG A 507 28.28 43.67 26.63
C ARG A 507 29.32 42.59 26.68
#